data_153b3eeae3851d8fcac40eff0b80a407
#
_entry.id   153b3eeae3851d8fcac40eff0b80a407
#
_cell.length_a   1.000
_cell.length_b   1.000
_cell.length_c   1.000
_cell.angle_alpha   90.00
_cell.angle_beta   90.00
_cell.angle_gamma   90.00
#
_symmetry.space_group_name_H-M   'P 1'
#
loop_
_entity.id
_entity.type
_entity.pdbx_description
1 polymer ?
#
loop_
_entity_poly.entity_id
_entity_poly.type
_entity_poly.pdbx_seq_one_letter_code
_entity_poly.pdbx_strand_id
1 'polypeptide(L)'
;MIDTMIFDVGRLLVNWDYESYLKRFAFGPEKTKAITAATFESPYWRQFDRGILTPEEIVKGFCSLAPEYTEEIKEVFAHCEETITPLPYAESWVRSLKEKGYRLYILSNYSGDLFERTKEKMPFLPYMDGTLFSYTCHLTKPEPEIYQHLIQKFSLTPDRCVFLDDTKANVEAAEQAGIHGIHFTGYEDGVAQLKKLGVL
;
A
#
# COMPACT_ATOMS: atom_id res chain seq x y z
N MET A 1 16.11 -20.94 -4.59
CA MET A 1 16.58 -20.09 -3.46
C MET A 1 16.02 -18.71 -3.69
N ILE A 2 15.36 -18.13 -2.71
CA ILE A 2 14.79 -16.76 -2.78
C ILE A 2 15.93 -15.74 -2.78
N ASP A 3 15.87 -14.78 -3.70
CA ASP A 3 16.83 -13.69 -3.83
C ASP A 3 16.16 -12.32 -4.02
N THR A 4 14.83 -12.31 -4.06
CA THR A 4 14.04 -11.11 -4.37
C THR A 4 12.92 -10.94 -3.34
N MET A 5 12.86 -9.74 -2.74
CA MET A 5 11.79 -9.33 -1.82
C MET A 5 10.88 -8.32 -2.52
N ILE A 6 9.59 -8.50 -2.38
CA ILE A 6 8.58 -7.56 -2.87
C ILE A 6 7.75 -7.14 -1.66
N PHE A 7 7.62 -5.85 -1.43
CA PHE A 7 6.90 -5.30 -0.28
C PHE A 7 5.66 -4.54 -0.71
N ASP A 8 4.56 -4.74 0.01
CA ASP A 8 3.56 -3.68 0.09
C ASP A 8 4.10 -2.49 0.91
N VAL A 9 3.43 -1.36 0.86
CA VAL A 9 3.82 -0.13 1.57
C VAL A 9 2.93 0.10 2.79
N GLY A 10 1.61 0.16 2.59
CA GLY A 10 0.66 0.42 3.67
C GLY A 10 0.65 -0.65 4.75
N ARG A 11 0.64 -0.25 6.03
CA ARG A 11 0.64 -1.17 7.19
C ARG A 11 1.81 -2.15 7.26
N LEU A 12 2.80 -2.01 6.34
CA LEU A 12 3.99 -2.83 6.30
C LEU A 12 5.29 -1.99 6.37
N LEU A 13 5.47 -0.99 5.53
CA LEU A 13 6.63 -0.07 5.53
C LEU A 13 6.27 1.33 6.02
N VAL A 14 5.00 1.71 5.91
CA VAL A 14 4.41 2.88 6.56
C VAL A 14 3.17 2.45 7.32
N ASN A 15 2.85 3.16 8.40
CA ASN A 15 1.54 3.05 9.02
C ASN A 15 0.51 3.80 8.15
N TRP A 16 -0.59 3.16 7.79
CA TRP A 16 -1.76 3.77 7.16
C TRP A 16 -2.94 3.65 8.12
N ASP A 17 -3.24 4.74 8.83
CA ASP A 17 -4.20 4.77 9.93
C ASP A 17 -5.21 5.91 9.75
N TYR A 18 -6.16 5.70 8.86
CA TYR A 18 -7.26 6.65 8.66
C TYR A 18 -8.23 6.69 9.84
N GLU A 19 -8.31 5.62 10.62
CA GLU A 19 -9.19 5.57 11.80
C GLU A 19 -8.73 6.55 12.88
N SER A 20 -7.45 6.56 13.22
CA SER A 20 -6.88 7.54 14.16
C SER A 20 -6.90 8.96 13.59
N TYR A 21 -6.67 9.11 12.30
CA TYR A 21 -6.77 10.39 11.61
C TYR A 21 -8.18 10.99 11.75
N LEU A 22 -9.23 10.21 11.48
CA LEU A 22 -10.62 10.67 11.58
C LEU A 22 -11.05 11.07 13.01
N LYS A 23 -10.46 10.46 14.05
CA LYS A 23 -10.73 10.85 15.45
C LYS A 23 -10.39 12.31 15.76
N ARG A 24 -9.46 12.91 15.02
CA ARG A 24 -9.03 14.30 15.19
C ARG A 24 -10.14 15.32 14.89
N PHE A 25 -11.08 14.95 14.02
CA PHE A 25 -12.20 15.82 13.65
C PHE A 25 -13.34 15.82 14.67
N ALA A 26 -13.29 14.95 15.68
CA ALA A 26 -14.29 14.81 16.72
C ALA A 26 -15.74 14.65 16.19
N PHE A 27 -15.90 14.04 15.02
CA PHE A 27 -17.22 13.68 14.49
C PHE A 27 -17.90 12.66 15.39
N GLY A 28 -19.22 12.74 15.52
CA GLY A 28 -19.96 11.69 16.21
C GLY A 28 -19.88 10.34 15.48
N PRO A 29 -20.16 9.20 16.16
CA PRO A 29 -19.94 7.86 15.60
C PRO A 29 -20.62 7.62 14.25
N GLU A 30 -21.86 8.08 14.08
CA GLU A 30 -22.63 7.94 12.85
C GLU A 30 -21.99 8.71 11.69
N LYS A 31 -21.59 9.97 11.92
CA LYS A 31 -20.92 10.80 10.91
C LYS A 31 -19.56 10.20 10.54
N THR A 32 -18.75 9.78 11.52
CA THR A 32 -17.47 9.13 11.25
C THR A 32 -17.65 7.91 10.37
N LYS A 33 -18.61 7.04 10.69
CA LYS A 33 -18.91 5.84 9.89
C LYS A 33 -19.33 6.19 8.46
N ALA A 34 -20.19 7.19 8.28
CA ALA A 34 -20.65 7.60 6.96
C ALA A 34 -19.49 8.18 6.13
N ILE A 35 -18.65 9.04 6.70
CA ILE A 35 -17.48 9.62 6.02
C ILE A 35 -16.46 8.53 5.67
N THR A 36 -16.18 7.60 6.59
CA THR A 36 -15.27 6.45 6.31
C THR A 36 -15.74 5.65 5.11
N ALA A 37 -17.02 5.27 5.11
CA ALA A 37 -17.62 4.50 4.02
C ALA A 37 -17.64 5.28 2.70
N ALA A 38 -17.82 6.61 2.75
CA ALA A 38 -17.84 7.46 1.57
C ALA A 38 -16.42 7.78 1.02
N THR A 39 -15.37 7.66 1.84
CA THR A 39 -13.99 8.01 1.50
C THR A 39 -13.09 6.78 1.42
N PHE A 40 -12.40 6.43 2.49
CA PHE A 40 -11.34 5.41 2.57
C PHE A 40 -11.80 3.99 2.22
N GLU A 41 -13.07 3.66 2.46
CA GLU A 41 -13.65 2.34 2.15
C GLU A 41 -14.49 2.34 0.87
N SER A 42 -14.57 3.47 0.18
CA SER A 42 -15.40 3.62 -1.01
C SER A 42 -14.78 3.02 -2.27
N PRO A 43 -15.58 2.68 -3.29
CA PRO A 43 -15.05 2.31 -4.61
C PRO A 43 -14.21 3.42 -5.25
N TYR A 44 -14.46 4.69 -4.91
CA TYR A 44 -13.70 5.83 -5.43
C TYR A 44 -12.26 5.86 -4.90
N TRP A 45 -12.01 5.40 -3.67
CA TRP A 45 -10.63 5.27 -3.15
C TRP A 45 -9.80 4.32 -4.03
N ARG A 46 -10.39 3.19 -4.45
CA ARG A 46 -9.73 2.28 -5.39
C ARG A 46 -9.47 2.92 -6.77
N GLN A 47 -10.38 3.79 -7.26
CA GLN A 47 -10.14 4.54 -8.49
C GLN A 47 -9.03 5.58 -8.31
N PHE A 48 -8.91 6.16 -7.12
CA PHE A 48 -7.80 7.02 -6.74
C PHE A 48 -6.46 6.27 -6.78
N ASP A 49 -6.39 5.09 -6.16
CA ASP A 49 -5.21 4.23 -6.21
C ASP A 49 -4.86 3.79 -7.65
N ARG A 50 -5.84 3.63 -8.52
CA ARG A 50 -5.60 3.35 -9.94
C ARG A 50 -5.04 4.54 -10.73
N GLY A 51 -5.18 5.76 -10.22
CA GLY A 51 -4.78 6.96 -10.95
C GLY A 51 -5.62 7.21 -12.22
N ILE A 52 -6.89 6.78 -12.26
CA ILE A 52 -7.80 6.97 -13.39
C ILE A 52 -8.55 8.30 -13.27
N LEU A 53 -8.90 8.70 -12.05
CA LEU A 53 -9.63 9.93 -11.75
C LEU A 53 -8.71 10.96 -11.12
N THR A 54 -8.96 12.23 -11.42
CA THR A 54 -8.27 13.34 -10.76
C THR A 54 -8.71 13.47 -9.29
N PRO A 55 -7.91 14.13 -8.43
CA PRO A 55 -8.31 14.39 -7.05
C PRO A 55 -9.68 15.09 -6.93
N GLU A 56 -10.00 16.02 -7.84
CA GLU A 56 -11.28 16.71 -7.86
C GLU A 56 -12.44 15.77 -8.20
N GLU A 57 -12.24 14.87 -9.16
CA GLU A 57 -13.25 13.86 -9.52
C GLU A 57 -13.46 12.86 -8.38
N ILE A 58 -12.39 12.49 -7.67
CA ILE A 58 -12.46 11.63 -6.49
C ILE A 58 -13.27 12.30 -5.37
N VAL A 59 -12.96 13.56 -5.04
CA VAL A 59 -13.72 14.31 -4.02
C VAL A 59 -15.20 14.42 -4.39
N LYS A 60 -15.50 14.71 -5.67
CA LYS A 60 -16.88 14.72 -6.18
C LYS A 60 -17.56 13.36 -6.01
N GLY A 61 -16.84 12.28 -6.28
CA GLY A 61 -17.31 10.92 -6.06
C GLY A 61 -17.63 10.65 -4.59
N PHE A 62 -16.72 10.98 -3.68
CA PHE A 62 -16.92 10.85 -2.24
C PHE A 62 -18.15 11.63 -1.76
N CYS A 63 -18.26 12.91 -2.15
CA CYS A 63 -19.40 13.75 -1.78
C CYS A 63 -20.74 13.23 -2.33
N SER A 64 -20.73 12.52 -3.45
CA SER A 64 -21.95 11.90 -4.00
C SER A 64 -22.47 10.72 -3.16
N LEU A 65 -21.60 10.08 -2.37
CA LEU A 65 -21.96 8.95 -1.48
C LEU A 65 -22.51 9.41 -0.13
N ALA A 66 -22.14 10.62 0.32
CA ALA A 66 -22.65 11.21 1.57
C ALA A 66 -22.78 12.73 1.39
N PRO A 67 -23.76 13.21 0.61
CA PRO A 67 -23.88 14.62 0.23
C PRO A 67 -24.15 15.55 1.44
N GLU A 68 -24.72 15.03 2.51
CA GLU A 68 -24.95 15.75 3.77
C GLU A 68 -23.65 16.10 4.52
N TYR A 69 -22.52 15.44 4.19
CA TYR A 69 -21.22 15.66 4.82
C TYR A 69 -20.16 16.19 3.81
N THR A 70 -20.60 16.89 2.79
CA THR A 70 -19.73 17.37 1.69
C THR A 70 -18.55 18.19 2.19
N GLU A 71 -18.73 19.10 3.13
CA GLU A 71 -17.64 19.97 3.61
C GLU A 71 -16.66 19.20 4.49
N GLU A 72 -17.15 18.30 5.33
CA GLU A 72 -16.29 17.42 6.15
C GLU A 72 -15.48 16.45 5.28
N ILE A 73 -16.07 15.90 4.23
CA ILE A 73 -15.37 15.02 3.27
C ILE A 73 -14.22 15.77 2.57
N LYS A 74 -14.46 17.00 2.13
CA LYS A 74 -13.43 17.85 1.53
C LYS A 74 -12.29 18.13 2.52
N GLU A 75 -12.62 18.46 3.76
CA GLU A 75 -11.65 18.72 4.82
C GLU A 75 -10.81 17.46 5.12
N VAL A 76 -11.46 16.30 5.28
CA VAL A 76 -10.78 15.02 5.50
C VAL A 76 -9.84 14.68 4.34
N PHE A 77 -10.26 14.86 3.10
CA PHE A 77 -9.42 14.54 1.95
C PHE A 77 -8.28 15.55 1.73
N ALA A 78 -8.48 16.81 2.07
CA ALA A 78 -7.47 17.86 1.93
C ALA A 78 -6.15 17.53 2.65
N HIS A 79 -6.22 16.78 3.74
CA HIS A 79 -5.07 16.42 4.58
C HIS A 79 -4.91 14.89 4.73
N CYS A 80 -5.38 14.11 3.76
CA CYS A 80 -5.34 12.65 3.85
C CYS A 80 -3.91 12.07 3.90
N GLU A 81 -2.87 12.82 3.52
CA GLU A 81 -1.46 12.43 3.72
C GLU A 81 -1.09 12.25 5.19
N GLU A 82 -1.88 12.80 6.11
CA GLU A 82 -1.66 12.63 7.55
C GLU A 82 -2.05 11.23 8.06
N THR A 83 -2.78 10.46 7.25
CA THR A 83 -3.04 9.03 7.52
C THR A 83 -1.78 8.18 7.42
N ILE A 84 -0.72 8.71 6.77
CA ILE A 84 0.53 8.01 6.51
C ILE A 84 1.61 8.51 7.48
N THR A 85 2.17 7.59 8.25
CA THR A 85 3.31 7.88 9.14
C THR A 85 4.40 6.81 8.98
N PRO A 86 5.71 7.19 9.10
CA PRO A 86 6.80 6.22 9.02
C PRO A 86 6.71 5.15 10.12
N LEU A 87 7.03 3.91 9.78
CA LEU A 87 7.25 2.84 10.77
C LEU A 87 8.73 2.80 11.17
N PRO A 88 9.06 2.78 12.47
CA PRO A 88 10.43 2.94 12.95
C PRO A 88 11.42 1.89 12.43
N TYR A 89 10.96 0.69 12.14
CA TYR A 89 11.78 -0.42 11.66
C TYR A 89 11.99 -0.44 10.14
N ALA A 90 11.16 0.26 9.37
CA ALA A 90 11.05 0.05 7.92
C ALA A 90 12.37 0.31 7.20
N GLU A 91 13.00 1.47 7.40
CA GLU A 91 14.27 1.81 6.75
C GLU A 91 15.39 0.84 7.13
N SER A 92 15.58 0.59 8.43
CA SER A 92 16.66 -0.29 8.91
C SER A 92 16.50 -1.71 8.43
N TRP A 93 15.26 -2.21 8.38
CA TRP A 93 14.96 -3.54 7.88
C TRP A 93 15.24 -3.67 6.39
N VAL A 94 14.72 -2.78 5.58
CA VAL A 94 14.95 -2.76 4.13
C VAL A 94 16.45 -2.66 3.83
N ARG A 95 17.16 -1.73 4.49
CA ARG A 95 18.60 -1.58 4.34
C ARG A 95 19.36 -2.87 4.68
N SER A 96 19.00 -3.53 5.77
CA SER A 96 19.67 -4.79 6.19
C SER A 96 19.48 -5.92 5.16
N LEU A 97 18.32 -5.98 4.49
CA LEU A 97 18.08 -6.93 3.41
C LEU A 97 18.89 -6.58 2.16
N LYS A 98 19.01 -5.29 1.85
CA LYS A 98 19.84 -4.81 0.74
C LYS A 98 21.32 -5.14 0.96
N GLU A 99 21.84 -4.91 2.16
CA GLU A 99 23.22 -5.23 2.54
C GLU A 99 23.52 -6.75 2.47
N LYS A 100 22.52 -7.60 2.64
CA LYS A 100 22.61 -9.06 2.44
C LYS A 100 22.56 -9.48 0.97
N GLY A 101 22.38 -8.55 0.03
CA GLY A 101 22.41 -8.81 -1.40
C GLY A 101 21.07 -9.16 -2.02
N TYR A 102 19.96 -8.99 -1.32
CA TYR A 102 18.64 -9.19 -1.89
C TYR A 102 18.26 -8.07 -2.87
N ARG A 103 17.53 -8.42 -3.91
CA ARG A 103 16.83 -7.45 -4.77
C ARG A 103 15.52 -7.06 -4.09
N LEU A 104 15.23 -5.76 -4.02
CA LEU A 104 14.12 -5.23 -3.26
C LEU A 104 13.18 -4.44 -4.17
N TYR A 105 11.90 -4.77 -4.13
CA TYR A 105 10.87 -4.13 -4.95
C TYR A 105 9.67 -3.73 -4.11
N ILE A 106 8.94 -2.74 -4.60
CA ILE A 106 7.63 -2.36 -4.08
C ILE A 106 6.54 -2.77 -5.07
N LEU A 107 5.44 -3.31 -4.55
CA LEU A 107 4.17 -3.49 -5.23
C LEU A 107 3.05 -2.99 -4.32
N SER A 108 2.51 -1.80 -4.59
CA SER A 108 1.52 -1.17 -3.71
C SER A 108 0.38 -0.51 -4.45
N ASN A 109 -0.84 -0.66 -3.90
CA ASN A 109 -1.98 0.17 -4.29
C ASN A 109 -1.78 1.56 -3.68
N TYR A 110 -1.53 2.55 -4.52
CA TYR A 110 -1.19 3.90 -4.06
C TYR A 110 -1.46 4.92 -5.17
N SER A 111 -2.13 6.02 -4.86
CA SER A 111 -2.38 7.08 -5.84
C SER A 111 -1.16 7.96 -6.05
N GLY A 112 -1.04 8.54 -7.25
CA GLY A 112 0.07 9.43 -7.57
C GLY A 112 0.07 10.72 -6.73
N ASP A 113 -1.12 11.31 -6.50
CA ASP A 113 -1.25 12.50 -5.65
C ASP A 113 -0.78 12.22 -4.21
N LEU A 114 -1.28 11.13 -3.60
CA LEU A 114 -0.89 10.77 -2.24
C LEU A 114 0.60 10.41 -2.16
N PHE A 115 1.17 9.77 -3.19
CA PHE A 115 2.59 9.47 -3.25
C PHE A 115 3.43 10.74 -3.23
N GLU A 116 3.14 11.73 -4.07
CA GLU A 116 3.85 12.99 -4.09
C GLU A 116 3.80 13.73 -2.74
N ARG A 117 2.67 13.64 -2.03
CA ARG A 117 2.46 14.25 -0.71
C ARG A 117 3.14 13.50 0.44
N THR A 118 3.51 12.22 0.24
CA THR A 118 4.01 11.34 1.32
C THR A 118 5.37 10.69 1.08
N LYS A 119 5.96 10.82 -0.10
CA LYS A 119 7.25 10.18 -0.45
C LYS A 119 8.40 10.52 0.53
N GLU A 120 8.41 11.72 1.10
CA GLU A 120 9.38 12.11 2.11
C GLU A 120 9.24 11.34 3.43
N LYS A 121 8.10 10.67 3.65
CA LYS A 121 7.85 9.78 4.79
C LYS A 121 8.30 8.33 4.52
N MET A 122 8.95 8.08 3.37
CA MET A 122 9.37 6.74 2.91
C MET A 122 10.89 6.63 2.76
N PRO A 123 11.67 6.72 3.86
CA PRO A 123 13.14 6.72 3.81
C PRO A 123 13.75 5.42 3.28
N PHE A 124 12.93 4.37 3.10
CA PHE A 124 13.35 3.10 2.51
C PHE A 124 13.40 3.13 0.97
N LEU A 125 12.80 4.11 0.30
CA LEU A 125 12.75 4.17 -1.18
C LEU A 125 14.13 4.11 -1.87
N PRO A 126 15.20 4.77 -1.35
CA PRO A 126 16.51 4.72 -1.98
C PRO A 126 17.16 3.31 -2.04
N TYR A 127 16.68 2.37 -1.23
CA TYR A 127 17.20 1.00 -1.19
C TYR A 127 16.49 0.05 -2.17
N MET A 128 15.39 0.50 -2.81
CA MET A 128 14.61 -0.31 -3.74
C MET A 128 15.26 -0.37 -5.11
N ASP A 129 15.31 -1.56 -5.71
CA ASP A 129 15.74 -1.76 -7.10
C ASP A 129 14.66 -1.37 -8.10
N GLY A 130 13.41 -1.29 -7.66
CA GLY A 130 12.31 -0.81 -8.45
C GLY A 130 11.00 -0.73 -7.68
N THR A 131 10.08 0.07 -8.22
CA THR A 131 8.77 0.29 -7.63
C THR A 131 7.67 0.14 -8.68
N LEU A 132 6.59 -0.52 -8.29
CA LEU A 132 5.35 -0.57 -9.05
C LEU A 132 4.20 -0.10 -8.13
N PHE A 133 3.83 1.15 -8.30
CA PHE A 133 2.62 1.72 -7.71
C PHE A 133 1.47 1.61 -8.70
N SER A 134 0.29 1.25 -8.23
CA SER A 134 -0.91 0.99 -9.04
C SER A 134 -1.26 2.13 -10.01
N TYR A 135 -1.07 3.40 -9.59
CA TYR A 135 -1.35 4.56 -10.44
C TYR A 135 -0.48 4.63 -11.71
N THR A 136 0.69 3.94 -11.72
CA THR A 136 1.60 3.97 -12.87
C THR A 136 1.21 3.00 -13.98
N CYS A 137 0.35 2.03 -13.67
CA CYS A 137 -0.09 1.00 -14.62
C CYS A 137 -1.62 0.84 -14.68
N HIS A 138 -2.36 1.59 -13.85
CA HIS A 138 -3.82 1.56 -13.73
C HIS A 138 -4.40 0.18 -13.36
N LEU A 139 -3.59 -0.66 -12.70
CA LEU A 139 -3.96 -1.96 -12.15
C LEU A 139 -3.85 -1.92 -10.64
N THR A 140 -4.68 -2.70 -9.93
CA THR A 140 -4.64 -2.78 -8.46
C THR A 140 -4.54 -4.22 -7.98
N LYS A 141 -3.82 -4.46 -6.89
CA LYS A 141 -3.95 -5.73 -6.15
C LYS A 141 -5.40 -5.89 -5.68
N PRO A 142 -5.97 -7.10 -5.69
CA PRO A 142 -5.41 -8.41 -6.02
C PRO A 142 -5.61 -8.83 -7.50
N GLU A 143 -5.73 -7.92 -8.46
CA GLU A 143 -5.90 -8.29 -9.88
C GLU A 143 -4.66 -9.06 -10.37
N PRO A 144 -4.83 -10.23 -11.03
CA PRO A 144 -3.70 -11.05 -11.51
C PRO A 144 -2.76 -10.28 -12.44
N GLU A 145 -3.29 -9.35 -13.20
CA GLU A 145 -2.56 -8.56 -14.20
C GLU A 145 -1.47 -7.70 -13.57
N ILE A 146 -1.63 -7.18 -12.33
CA ILE A 146 -0.60 -6.35 -11.71
C ILE A 146 0.64 -7.17 -11.33
N TYR A 147 0.46 -8.43 -10.92
CA TYR A 147 1.57 -9.34 -10.60
C TYR A 147 2.32 -9.75 -11.88
N GLN A 148 1.59 -10.04 -12.95
CA GLN A 148 2.19 -10.32 -14.26
C GLN A 148 2.97 -9.11 -14.79
N HIS A 149 2.40 -7.91 -14.64
CA HIS A 149 3.06 -6.65 -15.00
C HIS A 149 4.35 -6.43 -14.20
N LEU A 150 4.33 -6.67 -12.89
CA LEU A 150 5.51 -6.60 -12.01
C LEU A 150 6.61 -7.57 -12.50
N ILE A 151 6.24 -8.84 -12.73
CA ILE A 151 7.17 -9.89 -13.17
C ILE A 151 7.83 -9.49 -14.50
N GLN A 152 7.06 -9.03 -15.47
CA GLN A 152 7.55 -8.62 -16.79
C GLN A 152 8.41 -7.36 -16.71
N LYS A 153 7.94 -6.32 -16.01
CA LYS A 153 8.62 -5.03 -15.89
C LYS A 153 10.04 -5.16 -15.32
N PHE A 154 10.23 -6.03 -14.34
CA PHE A 154 11.51 -6.19 -13.66
C PHE A 154 12.21 -7.50 -13.98
N SER A 155 11.70 -8.27 -14.95
CA SER A 155 12.25 -9.57 -15.36
C SER A 155 12.47 -10.50 -14.17
N LEU A 156 11.45 -10.62 -13.32
CA LEU A 156 11.53 -11.43 -12.10
C LEU A 156 11.32 -12.91 -12.41
N THR A 157 11.91 -13.76 -11.59
CA THR A 157 11.68 -15.21 -11.57
C THR A 157 10.77 -15.52 -10.39
N PRO A 158 9.48 -15.82 -10.59
CA PRO A 158 8.46 -15.84 -9.51
C PRO A 158 8.82 -16.74 -8.32
N ASP A 159 9.30 -17.97 -8.57
CA ASP A 159 9.69 -18.94 -7.54
C ASP A 159 10.94 -18.54 -6.74
N ARG A 160 11.61 -17.45 -7.13
CA ARG A 160 12.72 -16.82 -6.41
C ARG A 160 12.31 -15.54 -5.69
N CYS A 161 11.03 -15.17 -5.77
CA CYS A 161 10.48 -13.98 -5.15
C CYS A 161 9.64 -14.33 -3.92
N VAL A 162 9.67 -13.45 -2.90
CA VAL A 162 8.72 -13.47 -1.80
C VAL A 162 8.01 -12.11 -1.73
N PHE A 163 6.69 -12.13 -1.61
CA PHE A 163 5.83 -10.95 -1.47
C PHE A 163 5.25 -10.89 -0.07
N LEU A 164 5.39 -9.76 0.57
CA LEU A 164 4.85 -9.47 1.90
C LEU A 164 3.74 -8.42 1.77
N ASP A 165 2.54 -8.75 2.27
CA ASP A 165 1.37 -7.86 2.21
C ASP A 165 0.45 -8.15 3.42
N ASP A 166 -0.17 -7.12 3.99
CA ASP A 166 -1.08 -7.24 5.13
C ASP A 166 -2.47 -7.78 4.73
N THR A 167 -2.77 -7.78 3.44
CA THR A 167 -4.05 -8.21 2.90
C THR A 167 -3.96 -9.62 2.32
N LYS A 168 -4.64 -10.57 2.95
CA LYS A 168 -4.60 -11.99 2.56
C LYS A 168 -4.94 -12.23 1.09
N ALA A 169 -5.94 -11.54 0.53
CA ALA A 169 -6.32 -11.69 -0.87
C ALA A 169 -5.19 -11.29 -1.84
N ASN A 170 -4.36 -10.30 -1.47
CA ASN A 170 -3.20 -9.89 -2.26
C ASN A 170 -2.11 -10.98 -2.24
N VAL A 171 -1.90 -11.58 -1.07
CA VAL A 171 -0.94 -12.70 -0.90
C VAL A 171 -1.36 -13.90 -1.73
N GLU A 172 -2.64 -14.31 -1.65
CA GLU A 172 -3.19 -15.43 -2.42
C GLU A 172 -3.07 -15.20 -3.95
N ALA A 173 -3.27 -13.97 -4.40
CA ALA A 173 -3.11 -13.63 -5.82
C ALA A 173 -1.63 -13.67 -6.26
N ALA A 174 -0.69 -13.27 -5.39
CA ALA A 174 0.74 -13.41 -5.65
C ALA A 174 1.16 -14.88 -5.75
N GLU A 175 0.62 -15.74 -4.88
CA GLU A 175 0.88 -17.19 -4.92
C GLU A 175 0.36 -17.83 -6.22
N GLN A 176 -0.81 -17.39 -6.71
CA GLN A 176 -1.32 -17.82 -8.02
C GLN A 176 -0.41 -17.38 -9.19
N ALA A 177 0.34 -16.29 -9.03
CA ALA A 177 1.34 -15.86 -9.99
C ALA A 177 2.71 -16.57 -9.81
N GLY A 178 2.83 -17.52 -8.87
CA GLY A 178 4.03 -18.31 -8.61
C GLY A 178 5.02 -17.64 -7.65
N ILE A 179 4.66 -16.54 -7.01
CA ILE A 179 5.47 -15.82 -6.03
C ILE A 179 5.18 -16.40 -4.64
N HIS A 180 6.21 -16.61 -3.81
CA HIS A 180 5.98 -17.02 -2.41
C HIS A 180 5.28 -15.89 -1.64
N GLY A 181 4.16 -16.19 -0.99
CA GLY A 181 3.36 -15.22 -0.23
C GLY A 181 3.68 -15.24 1.27
N ILE A 182 3.74 -14.07 1.89
CA ILE A 182 3.73 -13.91 3.35
C ILE A 182 2.61 -12.96 3.71
N HIS A 183 1.59 -13.46 4.42
CA HIS A 183 0.59 -12.61 5.04
C HIS A 183 1.22 -11.92 6.26
N PHE A 184 1.51 -10.63 6.09
CA PHE A 184 2.21 -9.83 7.09
C PHE A 184 1.24 -9.36 8.18
N THR A 185 1.43 -9.86 9.39
CA THR A 185 0.64 -9.49 10.57
C THR A 185 1.41 -8.61 11.56
N GLY A 186 2.68 -8.31 11.23
CA GLY A 186 3.56 -7.47 12.02
C GLY A 186 5.04 -7.79 11.75
N TYR A 187 5.92 -6.89 12.15
CA TYR A 187 7.35 -6.98 11.86
C TYR A 187 8.00 -8.28 12.35
N GLU A 188 7.74 -8.65 13.60
CA GLU A 188 8.33 -9.85 14.21
C GLU A 188 7.89 -11.14 13.51
N ASP A 189 6.60 -11.22 13.17
CA ASP A 189 6.04 -12.36 12.44
C ASP A 189 6.59 -12.42 11.01
N GLY A 190 6.65 -11.30 10.30
CA GLY A 190 7.22 -11.22 8.96
C GLY A 190 8.69 -11.70 8.93
N VAL A 191 9.50 -11.26 9.88
CA VAL A 191 10.90 -11.72 10.04
C VAL A 191 10.96 -13.22 10.33
N ALA A 192 10.07 -13.73 11.20
CA ALA A 192 10.03 -15.16 11.52
C ALA A 192 9.66 -16.02 10.30
N GLN A 193 8.71 -15.56 9.47
CA GLN A 193 8.31 -16.25 8.25
C GLN A 193 9.44 -16.23 7.20
N LEU A 194 10.14 -15.11 7.02
CA LEU A 194 11.31 -15.02 6.14
C LEU A 194 12.42 -16.00 6.57
N LYS A 195 12.68 -16.15 7.88
CA LYS A 195 13.62 -17.15 8.41
C LYS A 195 13.23 -18.59 8.06
N LYS A 196 11.93 -18.92 8.15
CA LYS A 196 11.43 -20.26 7.75
C LYS A 196 11.64 -20.54 6.26
N LEU A 197 11.64 -19.50 5.41
CA LEU A 197 11.94 -19.61 3.99
C LEU A 197 13.44 -19.60 3.67
N GLY A 198 14.30 -19.55 4.69
CA GLY A 198 15.75 -19.52 4.51
C GLY A 198 16.29 -18.20 3.96
N VAL A 199 15.56 -17.12 4.17
CA VAL A 199 15.91 -15.76 3.69
C VAL A 199 16.77 -15.01 4.71
N LEU A 200 16.61 -15.27 6.00
CA LEU A 200 17.30 -14.57 7.11
C LEU A 200 18.08 -15.55 7.99
#